data_4ef391d3b77eb5c9af0d1e8d01295b08
#
_entry.id   4ef391d3b77eb5c9af0d1e8d01295b08
#
_cell.length_a   1.000
_cell.length_b   1.000
_cell.length_c   1.000
_cell.angle_alpha   90.00
_cell.angle_beta   90.00
_cell.angle_gamma   90.00
#
_symmetry.space_group_name_H-M   'P 1'
#
loop_
_entity.id
_entity.type
_entity.pdbx_description
1 polymer ?
#
loop_
_entity_poly.entity_id
_entity_poly.type
_entity_poly.pdbx_seq_one_letter_code
_entity_poly.pdbx_strand_id
1 'polypeptide(L)'
;MIKKEDFPKCLPGFTQVNRFWDYKHHSISAKILPGEYYVTMHHEIIATVLGSCVSACVWDKEHGLGAMNHFLLPLHKGEEWSEKLNANSLATRYGNFAMEHMINDVLKFGADKKNLEFKVFGGSRVMSNMGDIGNSNINFVLNYLKVEGYRVTAQDVGGINPRKVVFFPQTGKVRIKKIKDLHNDTIISREEEYMH
;
A
#
# COMPACT_ATOMS: atom_id res chain seq x y z
N MET A 1 -5.42 -30.16 -4.28
CA MET A 1 -5.20 -28.77 -4.81
C MET A 1 -6.21 -27.90 -4.08
N ILE A 2 -5.76 -26.87 -3.34
CA ILE A 2 -6.65 -25.97 -2.59
C ILE A 2 -7.43 -25.14 -3.61
N LYS A 3 -8.75 -25.20 -3.58
CA LYS A 3 -9.62 -24.45 -4.49
C LYS A 3 -10.00 -23.10 -3.85
N LYS A 4 -10.37 -22.13 -4.69
CA LYS A 4 -10.78 -20.81 -4.21
C LYS A 4 -12.03 -20.85 -3.31
N GLU A 5 -12.87 -21.86 -3.50
CA GLU A 5 -14.07 -22.16 -2.70
C GLU A 5 -13.73 -22.53 -1.24
N ASP A 6 -12.51 -23.06 -1.02
CA ASP A 6 -12.04 -23.50 0.31
C ASP A 6 -11.44 -22.31 1.12
N PHE A 7 -11.36 -21.11 0.53
CA PHE A 7 -10.79 -19.96 1.21
C PHE A 7 -11.75 -19.41 2.28
N PRO A 8 -11.23 -18.98 3.44
CA PRO A 8 -12.09 -18.31 4.42
C PRO A 8 -12.73 -17.09 3.78
N LYS A 9 -13.95 -16.76 4.18
CA LYS A 9 -14.63 -15.56 3.70
C LYS A 9 -13.82 -14.33 4.11
N CYS A 10 -13.55 -13.44 3.14
CA CYS A 10 -12.94 -12.16 3.45
C CYS A 10 -13.87 -11.30 4.30
N LEU A 11 -13.31 -10.28 4.95
CA LEU A 11 -14.09 -9.28 5.66
C LEU A 11 -15.07 -8.56 4.69
N PRO A 12 -16.20 -8.07 5.17
CA PRO A 12 -17.15 -7.31 4.35
C PRO A 12 -16.47 -6.14 3.62
N GLY A 13 -16.82 -5.96 2.34
CA GLY A 13 -16.24 -4.92 1.49
C GLY A 13 -15.06 -5.38 0.62
N PHE A 14 -14.48 -6.56 0.87
CA PHE A 14 -13.26 -7.01 0.18
C PHE A 14 -13.45 -8.19 -0.78
N THR A 15 -14.68 -8.51 -1.17
CA THR A 15 -15.00 -9.66 -2.05
C THR A 15 -14.41 -9.52 -3.45
N GLN A 16 -14.13 -8.31 -3.91
CA GLN A 16 -13.58 -8.02 -5.24
C GLN A 16 -12.06 -8.17 -5.32
N VAL A 17 -11.36 -8.19 -4.17
CA VAL A 17 -9.90 -8.33 -4.15
C VAL A 17 -9.48 -9.69 -4.69
N ASN A 18 -8.49 -9.70 -5.57
CA ASN A 18 -8.00 -10.92 -6.18
C ASN A 18 -7.22 -11.78 -5.18
N ARG A 19 -7.84 -12.86 -4.71
CA ARG A 19 -7.24 -13.84 -3.79
C ARG A 19 -6.94 -15.15 -4.51
N PHE A 20 -5.74 -15.69 -4.27
CA PHE A 20 -5.28 -16.95 -4.86
C PHE A 20 -4.33 -17.68 -3.91
N TRP A 21 -4.12 -18.98 -4.14
CA TRP A 21 -3.13 -19.75 -3.40
C TRP A 21 -1.72 -19.45 -3.90
N ASP A 22 -0.86 -18.97 -3.01
CA ASP A 22 0.56 -18.72 -3.29
C ASP A 22 1.39 -19.95 -2.85
N TYR A 23 1.81 -20.74 -3.83
CA TYR A 23 2.60 -21.96 -3.58
C TYR A 23 3.95 -21.67 -2.94
N LYS A 24 4.55 -20.51 -3.20
CA LYS A 24 5.84 -20.13 -2.65
C LYS A 24 5.78 -19.82 -1.15
N HIS A 25 4.67 -19.27 -0.69
CA HIS A 25 4.47 -18.90 0.70
C HIS A 25 3.58 -19.86 1.45
N HIS A 26 3.03 -20.88 0.75
CA HIS A 26 2.06 -21.83 1.30
C HIS A 26 0.91 -21.12 2.01
N SER A 27 0.36 -20.06 1.39
CA SER A 27 -0.67 -19.22 1.98
C SER A 27 -1.59 -18.64 0.90
N ILE A 28 -2.77 -18.19 1.31
CA ILE A 28 -3.62 -17.37 0.47
C ILE A 28 -2.97 -16.00 0.30
N SER A 29 -2.89 -15.50 -0.91
CA SER A 29 -2.37 -14.18 -1.24
C SER A 29 -3.47 -13.30 -1.78
N ALA A 30 -3.71 -12.16 -1.14
CA ALA A 30 -4.51 -11.08 -1.67
C ALA A 30 -3.59 -10.13 -2.46
N LYS A 31 -3.81 -10.03 -3.76
CA LYS A 31 -3.08 -9.09 -4.63
C LYS A 31 -3.87 -7.80 -4.74
N ILE A 32 -3.28 -6.70 -4.30
CA ILE A 32 -3.87 -5.37 -4.44
C ILE A 32 -3.22 -4.59 -5.59
N LEU A 33 -4.04 -3.83 -6.28
CA LEU A 33 -3.69 -2.94 -7.39
C LEU A 33 -3.68 -1.47 -6.93
N PRO A 34 -3.18 -0.52 -7.76
CA PRO A 34 -3.29 0.91 -7.46
C PRO A 34 -4.72 1.31 -7.10
N GLY A 35 -4.89 2.11 -6.06
CA GLY A 35 -6.20 2.52 -5.52
C GLY A 35 -6.88 1.53 -4.60
N GLU A 36 -6.37 0.31 -4.49
CA GLU A 36 -6.95 -0.72 -3.64
C GLU A 36 -6.27 -0.79 -2.27
N TYR A 37 -7.00 -1.30 -1.30
CA TYR A 37 -6.48 -1.79 -0.03
C TYR A 37 -7.20 -3.08 0.38
N TYR A 38 -6.59 -3.82 1.29
CA TYR A 38 -7.15 -5.04 1.82
C TYR A 38 -6.90 -5.15 3.31
N VAL A 39 -7.95 -5.53 4.05
CA VAL A 39 -7.90 -5.79 5.49
C VAL A 39 -8.19 -7.26 5.74
N THR A 40 -7.42 -7.90 6.60
CA THR A 40 -7.65 -9.30 6.97
C THR A 40 -7.23 -9.60 8.41
N MET A 41 -7.93 -10.55 9.01
CA MET A 41 -7.58 -11.21 10.28
C MET A 41 -7.22 -12.69 10.07
N HIS A 42 -7.22 -13.15 8.82
CA HIS A 42 -6.89 -14.52 8.48
C HIS A 42 -5.40 -14.72 8.22
N HIS A 43 -4.97 -15.99 8.21
CA HIS A 43 -3.63 -16.38 7.80
C HIS A 43 -3.43 -16.22 6.30
N GLU A 44 -3.42 -14.99 5.85
CA GLU A 44 -3.23 -14.59 4.47
C GLU A 44 -2.04 -13.66 4.35
N ILE A 45 -1.54 -13.50 3.14
CA ILE A 45 -0.56 -12.48 2.81
C ILE A 45 -1.19 -11.44 1.89
N ILE A 46 -0.71 -10.20 1.97
CA ILE A 46 -1.10 -9.14 1.06
C ILE A 46 0.10 -8.79 0.21
N ALA A 47 -0.07 -8.74 -1.10
CA ALA A 47 1.05 -8.54 -2.00
C ALA A 47 0.74 -7.49 -3.08
N THR A 48 1.76 -6.70 -3.42
CA THR A 48 1.70 -5.73 -4.52
C THR A 48 3.07 -5.50 -5.14
N VAL A 49 3.11 -4.78 -6.26
CA VAL A 49 4.34 -4.29 -6.89
C VAL A 49 4.25 -2.78 -7.00
N LEU A 50 5.24 -2.09 -6.47
CA LEU A 50 5.31 -0.64 -6.38
C LEU A 50 6.43 -0.10 -7.26
N GLY A 51 6.11 0.87 -8.09
CA GLY A 51 7.06 1.76 -8.74
C GLY A 51 7.13 3.09 -7.98
N SER A 52 6.52 4.15 -8.51
CA SER A 52 6.39 5.45 -7.87
C SER A 52 5.30 5.50 -6.79
N CYS A 53 4.37 4.54 -6.83
CA CYS A 53 3.35 4.34 -5.82
C CYS A 53 3.94 3.99 -4.44
N VAL A 54 3.12 4.18 -3.41
CA VAL A 54 3.47 3.85 -2.01
C VAL A 54 2.42 2.92 -1.41
N SER A 55 2.86 2.05 -0.51
CA SER A 55 2.01 1.25 0.38
C SER A 55 2.31 1.57 1.83
N ALA A 56 1.26 1.79 2.61
CA ALA A 56 1.29 1.70 4.06
C ALA A 56 0.75 0.32 4.48
N CYS A 57 1.56 -0.42 5.24
CA CYS A 57 1.12 -1.63 5.93
C CYS A 57 0.82 -1.26 7.37
N VAL A 58 -0.33 -1.66 7.88
CA VAL A 58 -0.73 -1.49 9.27
C VAL A 58 -0.96 -2.84 9.92
N TRP A 59 -0.59 -2.96 11.18
CA TRP A 59 -0.69 -4.20 11.93
C TRP A 59 -1.02 -3.93 13.39
N ASP A 60 -2.09 -4.58 13.88
CA ASP A 60 -2.38 -4.72 15.30
C ASP A 60 -1.84 -6.07 15.76
N LYS A 61 -0.73 -6.04 16.51
CA LYS A 61 -0.03 -7.24 16.96
C LYS A 61 -0.83 -8.08 17.95
N GLU A 62 -1.76 -7.47 18.70
CA GLU A 62 -2.52 -8.17 19.73
C GLU A 62 -3.74 -8.88 19.16
N HIS A 63 -4.35 -8.30 18.12
CA HIS A 63 -5.54 -8.88 17.51
C HIS A 63 -5.23 -9.68 16.23
N GLY A 64 -3.97 -9.67 15.76
CA GLY A 64 -3.58 -10.38 14.54
C GLY A 64 -4.26 -9.86 13.29
N LEU A 65 -4.70 -8.60 13.32
CA LEU A 65 -5.38 -7.93 12.24
C LEU A 65 -4.42 -6.98 11.55
N GLY A 66 -4.45 -6.96 10.22
CA GLY A 66 -3.61 -6.06 9.46
C GLY A 66 -4.18 -5.73 8.10
N ALA A 67 -3.64 -4.66 7.52
CA ALA A 67 -4.03 -4.17 6.21
C ALA A 67 -2.84 -3.60 5.45
N MET A 68 -3.00 -3.51 4.13
CA MET A 68 -2.07 -2.83 3.24
C MET A 68 -2.86 -2.11 2.16
N ASN A 69 -2.48 -0.88 1.86
CA ASN A 69 -2.99 -0.14 0.70
C ASN A 69 -1.94 -0.04 -0.42
N HIS A 70 -2.39 0.38 -1.59
CA HIS A 70 -1.54 0.74 -2.71
C HIS A 70 -2.09 2.04 -3.29
N PHE A 71 -1.42 3.16 -3.07
CA PHE A 71 -1.91 4.44 -3.56
C PHE A 71 -0.85 5.25 -4.30
N LEU A 72 -1.35 6.16 -5.12
CA LEU A 72 -0.61 7.16 -5.87
C LEU A 72 -1.38 8.46 -5.75
N LEU A 73 -0.71 9.54 -5.38
CA LEU A 73 -1.34 10.86 -5.36
C LEU A 73 -1.61 11.32 -6.80
N PRO A 74 -2.80 11.83 -7.10
CA PRO A 74 -3.12 12.32 -8.43
C PRO A 74 -2.23 13.50 -8.80
N LEU A 75 -1.68 13.45 -10.01
CA LEU A 75 -0.86 14.49 -10.58
C LEU A 75 -1.66 15.30 -11.60
N HIS A 76 -1.61 16.62 -11.49
CA HIS A 76 -2.01 17.49 -12.58
C HIS A 76 -0.75 18.02 -13.29
N LYS A 77 -0.71 17.91 -14.62
CA LYS A 77 0.38 18.47 -15.44
C LYS A 77 0.47 19.98 -15.21
N GLY A 78 1.65 20.48 -14.86
CA GLY A 78 1.95 21.93 -14.84
C GLY A 78 1.93 22.62 -13.48
N GLU A 79 1.66 21.94 -12.38
CA GLU A 79 1.74 22.55 -11.05
C GLU A 79 3.04 22.15 -10.33
N GLU A 80 3.71 23.09 -9.67
CA GLU A 80 4.88 22.78 -8.83
C GLU A 80 4.48 22.06 -7.53
N TRP A 81 5.31 21.13 -7.07
CA TRP A 81 5.04 20.25 -5.94
C TRP A 81 4.89 20.97 -4.60
N SER A 82 5.56 22.12 -4.44
CA SER A 82 5.51 22.90 -3.20
C SER A 82 4.13 23.49 -2.92
N GLU A 83 3.33 23.75 -3.98
CA GLU A 83 1.97 24.28 -3.85
C GLU A 83 0.92 23.19 -3.66
N LYS A 84 1.21 21.93 -4.04
CA LYS A 84 0.26 20.81 -4.06
C LYS A 84 0.02 20.13 -2.72
N LEU A 85 0.96 20.21 -1.81
CA LEU A 85 0.80 19.65 -0.46
C LEU A 85 0.09 20.61 0.51
N ASN A 86 -0.61 21.63 -0.02
CA ASN A 86 -1.54 22.40 0.79
C ASN A 86 -2.65 21.47 1.33
N ALA A 87 -3.01 21.64 2.60
CA ALA A 87 -4.04 20.85 3.28
C ALA A 87 -5.37 20.71 2.49
N ASN A 88 -5.63 21.62 1.56
CA ASN A 88 -6.84 21.67 0.74
C ASN A 88 -6.65 21.20 -0.71
N SER A 89 -5.46 20.71 -1.10
CA SER A 89 -5.25 20.24 -2.48
C SER A 89 -6.03 18.94 -2.73
N LEU A 90 -6.39 18.70 -4.00
CA LEU A 90 -7.05 17.46 -4.42
C LEU A 90 -6.19 16.24 -4.08
N ALA A 91 -4.88 16.34 -4.32
CA ALA A 91 -3.92 15.28 -4.01
C ALA A 91 -3.90 14.93 -2.51
N THR A 92 -3.86 15.95 -1.63
CA THR A 92 -3.89 15.72 -0.18
C THR A 92 -5.22 15.10 0.26
N ARG A 93 -6.35 15.58 -0.27
CA ARG A 93 -7.67 15.00 0.04
C ARG A 93 -7.77 13.53 -0.38
N TYR A 94 -7.26 13.19 -1.57
CA TYR A 94 -7.23 11.81 -2.05
C TYR A 94 -6.34 10.92 -1.20
N GLY A 95 -5.14 11.39 -0.87
CA GLY A 95 -4.23 10.65 0.00
C GLY A 95 -4.80 10.43 1.40
N ASN A 96 -5.39 11.47 2.01
CA ASN A 96 -6.08 11.36 3.30
C ASN A 96 -7.20 10.31 3.22
N PHE A 97 -8.04 10.38 2.19
CA PHE A 97 -9.12 9.41 1.97
C PHE A 97 -8.57 7.97 1.91
N ALA A 98 -7.52 7.71 1.14
CA ALA A 98 -6.94 6.39 1.00
C ALA A 98 -6.36 5.84 2.33
N MET A 99 -5.77 6.71 3.16
CA MET A 99 -5.24 6.34 4.47
C MET A 99 -6.34 6.15 5.50
N GLU A 100 -7.29 7.10 5.58
CA GLU A 100 -8.38 7.08 6.54
C GLU A 100 -9.31 5.89 6.34
N HIS A 101 -9.67 5.56 5.09
CA HIS A 101 -10.54 4.40 4.82
C HIS A 101 -9.91 3.10 5.30
N MET A 102 -8.64 2.87 4.98
CA MET A 102 -7.94 1.67 5.45
C MET A 102 -7.86 1.62 6.98
N ILE A 103 -7.50 2.73 7.62
CA ILE A 103 -7.36 2.79 9.10
C ILE A 103 -8.72 2.61 9.78
N ASN A 104 -9.76 3.27 9.27
CA ASN A 104 -11.12 3.17 9.82
C ASN A 104 -11.66 1.74 9.74
N ASP A 105 -11.42 1.04 8.62
CA ASP A 105 -11.82 -0.35 8.50
C ASP A 105 -11.02 -1.26 9.44
N VAL A 106 -9.73 -1.04 9.60
CA VAL A 106 -8.90 -1.77 10.58
C VAL A 106 -9.47 -1.60 12.00
N LEU A 107 -9.79 -0.37 12.40
CA LEU A 107 -10.39 -0.09 13.71
C LEU A 107 -11.81 -0.69 13.83
N LYS A 108 -12.65 -0.58 12.81
CA LYS A 108 -14.00 -1.15 12.73
C LYS A 108 -14.01 -2.66 12.90
N PHE A 109 -12.99 -3.35 12.38
CA PHE A 109 -12.86 -4.80 12.51
C PHE A 109 -12.19 -5.24 13.82
N GLY A 110 -11.95 -4.33 14.75
CA GLY A 110 -11.62 -4.65 16.14
C GLY A 110 -10.17 -4.37 16.55
N ALA A 111 -9.38 -3.69 15.72
CA ALA A 111 -8.06 -3.24 16.14
C ALA A 111 -8.15 -2.08 17.15
N ASP A 112 -7.15 -1.96 18.02
CA ASP A 112 -7.01 -0.84 18.95
C ASP A 112 -5.96 0.17 18.40
N LYS A 113 -6.35 1.45 18.31
CA LYS A 113 -5.48 2.53 17.80
C LYS A 113 -4.10 2.54 18.46
N LYS A 114 -4.00 2.26 19.75
CA LYS A 114 -2.75 2.26 20.52
C LYS A 114 -1.79 1.12 20.15
N ASN A 115 -2.32 0.03 19.55
CA ASN A 115 -1.55 -1.14 19.14
C ASN A 115 -1.10 -1.07 17.69
N LEU A 116 -1.59 -0.09 16.91
CA LEU A 116 -1.28 0.01 15.49
C LEU A 116 0.19 0.38 15.25
N GLU A 117 0.86 -0.46 14.49
CA GLU A 117 2.19 -0.19 13.96
C GLU A 117 2.13 -0.10 12.44
N PHE A 118 2.86 0.87 11.89
CA PHE A 118 2.91 1.10 10.45
C PHE A 118 4.29 0.78 9.87
N LYS A 119 4.28 0.33 8.61
CA LYS A 119 5.48 0.18 7.77
C LYS A 119 5.18 0.75 6.40
N VAL A 120 6.15 1.45 5.81
CA VAL A 120 5.95 2.20 4.56
C VAL A 120 6.94 1.74 3.49
N PHE A 121 6.44 1.48 2.28
CA PHE A 121 7.24 0.96 1.17
C PHE A 121 6.87 1.64 -0.15
N GLY A 122 7.83 1.73 -1.10
CA GLY A 122 7.56 2.24 -2.44
C GLY A 122 8.19 3.59 -2.76
N GLY A 123 7.58 4.34 -3.65
CA GLY A 123 8.05 5.68 -4.03
C GLY A 123 9.34 5.68 -4.82
N SER A 124 9.56 4.67 -5.68
CA SER A 124 10.75 4.61 -6.52
C SER A 124 10.66 5.62 -7.66
N ARG A 125 11.80 6.16 -8.07
CA ARG A 125 11.89 7.02 -9.26
C ARG A 125 12.04 6.16 -10.51
N VAL A 126 10.91 5.60 -10.97
CA VAL A 126 10.89 4.71 -12.14
C VAL A 126 10.74 5.43 -13.47
N MET A 127 10.31 6.68 -13.47
CA MET A 127 10.10 7.52 -14.64
C MET A 127 10.96 8.78 -14.55
N SER A 128 11.85 8.99 -15.53
CA SER A 128 12.72 10.17 -15.57
C SER A 128 11.99 11.46 -15.91
N ASN A 129 10.84 11.38 -16.58
CA ASN A 129 10.15 12.52 -17.20
C ASN A 129 8.94 13.06 -16.41
N MET A 130 8.59 12.44 -15.29
CA MET A 130 7.35 12.78 -14.53
C MET A 130 7.60 13.43 -13.16
N GLY A 131 8.66 14.21 -13.01
CA GLY A 131 8.96 14.85 -11.74
C GLY A 131 9.24 13.85 -10.60
N ASP A 132 9.19 14.30 -9.36
CA ASP A 132 9.51 13.49 -8.19
C ASP A 132 8.25 12.96 -7.48
N ILE A 133 7.39 12.26 -8.26
CA ILE A 133 6.14 11.66 -7.78
C ILE A 133 6.38 10.74 -6.59
N GLY A 134 7.42 9.89 -6.71
CA GLY A 134 7.75 8.94 -5.67
C GLY A 134 8.03 9.62 -4.33
N ASN A 135 8.86 10.66 -4.31
CA ASN A 135 9.14 11.42 -3.09
C ASN A 135 7.91 12.12 -2.54
N SER A 136 7.03 12.58 -3.38
CA SER A 136 5.80 13.24 -2.92
C SER A 136 4.86 12.26 -2.24
N ASN A 137 4.70 11.06 -2.79
CA ASN A 137 3.94 9.99 -2.15
C ASN A 137 4.56 9.61 -0.80
N ILE A 138 5.90 9.50 -0.73
CA ILE A 138 6.63 9.21 0.51
C ILE A 138 6.40 10.31 1.54
N ASN A 139 6.62 11.56 1.17
CA ASN A 139 6.48 12.70 2.07
C ASN A 139 5.06 12.83 2.61
N PHE A 140 4.06 12.63 1.73
CA PHE A 140 2.67 12.63 2.14
C PHE A 140 2.40 11.57 3.22
N VAL A 141 2.69 10.30 2.96
CA VAL A 141 2.34 9.21 3.90
C VAL A 141 3.08 9.31 5.22
N LEU A 142 4.36 9.68 5.20
CA LEU A 142 5.14 9.84 6.42
C LEU A 142 4.65 11.03 7.25
N ASN A 143 4.31 12.15 6.59
CA ASN A 143 3.74 13.29 7.28
C ASN A 143 2.34 12.98 7.84
N TYR A 144 1.48 12.30 7.07
CA TYR A 144 0.17 11.86 7.54
C TYR A 144 0.29 11.02 8.82
N LEU A 145 1.11 9.97 8.79
CA LEU A 145 1.30 9.09 9.95
C LEU A 145 1.88 9.83 11.16
N LYS A 146 2.79 10.78 10.94
CA LYS A 146 3.35 11.62 11.99
C LYS A 146 2.30 12.54 12.62
N VAL A 147 1.47 13.21 11.81
CA VAL A 147 0.42 14.13 12.28
C VAL A 147 -0.65 13.37 13.07
N GLU A 148 -1.04 12.18 12.58
CA GLU A 148 -2.00 11.31 13.24
C GLU A 148 -1.44 10.59 14.50
N GLY A 149 -0.15 10.76 14.78
CA GLY A 149 0.52 10.17 15.94
C GLY A 149 0.79 8.66 15.83
N TYR A 150 0.80 8.13 14.61
CA TYR A 150 1.11 6.71 14.39
C TYR A 150 2.61 6.44 14.32
N ARG A 151 3.01 5.29 14.86
CA ARG A 151 4.40 4.83 14.86
C ARG A 151 4.75 4.11 13.56
N VAL A 152 5.76 4.60 12.84
CA VAL A 152 6.38 3.89 11.70
C VAL A 152 7.55 3.06 12.22
N THR A 153 7.45 1.74 12.16
CA THR A 153 8.44 0.80 12.71
C THR A 153 9.45 0.30 11.68
N ALA A 154 9.14 0.42 10.39
CA ALA A 154 10.06 0.09 9.30
C ALA A 154 9.67 0.82 8.02
N GLN A 155 10.67 1.06 7.15
CA GLN A 155 10.44 1.61 5.83
C GLN A 155 11.51 1.15 4.83
N ASP A 156 11.12 0.99 3.57
CA ASP A 156 12.02 0.88 2.41
C ASP A 156 11.39 1.71 1.29
N VAL A 157 11.81 2.97 1.18
CA VAL A 157 11.22 3.97 0.30
C VAL A 157 12.27 4.59 -0.62
N GLY A 158 11.80 5.18 -1.73
CA GLY A 158 12.66 5.85 -2.71
C GLY A 158 13.54 4.89 -3.52
N GLY A 159 14.66 5.41 -4.04
CA GLY A 159 15.53 4.69 -4.95
C GLY A 159 14.98 4.62 -6.37
N ILE A 160 15.64 3.82 -7.22
CA ILE A 160 15.31 3.73 -8.66
C ILE A 160 14.64 2.40 -9.05
N ASN A 161 14.62 1.42 -8.14
CA ASN A 161 14.12 0.09 -8.46
C ASN A 161 12.69 -0.10 -7.95
N PRO A 162 11.76 -0.54 -8.80
CA PRO A 162 10.48 -1.06 -8.35
C PRO A 162 10.66 -2.20 -7.36
N ARG A 163 9.64 -2.45 -6.55
CA ARG A 163 9.71 -3.51 -5.54
C ARG A 163 8.43 -4.29 -5.40
N LYS A 164 8.57 -5.60 -5.33
CA LYS A 164 7.49 -6.47 -4.86
C LYS A 164 7.48 -6.44 -3.34
N VAL A 165 6.33 -6.12 -2.77
CA VAL A 165 6.07 -6.12 -1.32
C VAL A 165 5.15 -7.28 -1.00
N VAL A 166 5.50 -8.06 0.02
CA VAL A 166 4.67 -9.14 0.56
C VAL A 166 4.56 -8.93 2.07
N PHE A 167 3.38 -8.60 2.51
CA PHE A 167 3.04 -8.33 3.90
C PHE A 167 2.34 -9.54 4.53
N PHE A 168 2.70 -9.87 5.76
CA PHE A 168 2.14 -10.95 6.58
C PHE A 168 1.37 -10.32 7.75
N PRO A 169 0.06 -10.08 7.63
CA PRO A 169 -0.74 -9.38 8.64
C PRO A 169 -0.71 -10.00 10.02
N GLN A 170 -0.59 -11.33 10.10
CA GLN A 170 -0.56 -12.06 11.38
C GLN A 170 0.68 -11.79 12.23
N THR A 171 1.77 -11.37 11.61
CA THR A 171 3.07 -11.19 12.28
C THR A 171 3.66 -9.80 12.11
N GLY A 172 3.02 -8.96 11.30
CA GLY A 172 3.55 -7.66 10.89
C GLY A 172 4.80 -7.74 10.01
N LYS A 173 5.26 -8.95 9.62
CA LYS A 173 6.45 -9.14 8.80
C LYS A 173 6.22 -8.65 7.38
N VAL A 174 7.24 -8.03 6.80
CA VAL A 174 7.25 -7.66 5.37
C VAL A 174 8.48 -8.25 4.69
N ARG A 175 8.29 -8.79 3.51
CA ARG A 175 9.38 -9.20 2.60
C ARG A 175 9.37 -8.31 1.38
N ILE A 176 10.56 -7.84 1.00
CA ILE A 176 10.74 -6.96 -0.15
C ILE A 176 11.68 -7.64 -1.13
N LYS A 177 11.33 -7.56 -2.41
CA LYS A 177 12.24 -7.92 -3.50
C LYS A 177 12.35 -6.72 -4.44
N LYS A 178 13.52 -6.07 -4.48
CA LYS A 178 13.84 -5.03 -5.49
C LYS A 178 13.98 -5.69 -6.85
N ILE A 179 13.34 -5.09 -7.86
CA ILE A 179 13.27 -5.62 -9.22
C ILE A 179 14.31 -4.84 -10.03
N LYS A 180 15.42 -5.50 -10.40
CA LYS A 180 16.54 -4.86 -11.07
C LYS A 180 16.51 -5.00 -12.59
N ASP A 181 15.88 -6.08 -13.09
CA ASP A 181 16.00 -6.55 -14.49
C ASP A 181 14.66 -6.55 -15.24
N LEU A 182 13.69 -5.77 -14.81
CA LEU A 182 12.44 -5.64 -15.54
C LEU A 182 12.55 -4.49 -16.55
N HIS A 183 12.18 -4.75 -17.79
CA HIS A 183 11.69 -3.71 -18.66
C HIS A 183 10.51 -3.10 -17.91
N ASN A 184 10.67 -1.89 -17.40
CA ASN A 184 9.74 -1.24 -16.46
C ASN A 184 8.38 -0.92 -17.10
N ASP A 185 8.21 -1.19 -18.40
CA ASP A 185 7.06 -0.82 -19.22
C ASP A 185 5.72 -1.25 -18.62
N THR A 186 5.64 -2.48 -18.09
CA THR A 186 4.38 -2.98 -17.49
C THR A 186 4.01 -2.27 -16.18
N ILE A 187 5.00 -1.85 -15.39
CA ILE A 187 4.76 -1.14 -14.12
C ILE A 187 4.41 0.30 -14.44
N ILE A 188 5.15 0.91 -15.35
CA ILE A 188 4.91 2.27 -15.84
C ILE A 188 3.53 2.38 -16.45
N SER A 189 3.15 1.49 -17.39
CA SER A 189 1.83 1.51 -18.01
C SER A 189 0.69 1.41 -17.01
N ARG A 190 0.82 0.58 -15.97
CA ARG A 190 -0.21 0.46 -14.92
C ARG A 190 -0.32 1.71 -14.04
N GLU A 191 0.80 2.35 -13.74
CA GLU A 191 0.79 3.60 -12.98
C GLU A 191 0.24 4.75 -13.84
N GLU A 192 0.52 4.77 -15.15
CA GLU A 192 -0.04 5.73 -16.10
C GLU A 192 -1.55 5.55 -16.27
N GLU A 193 -2.03 4.31 -16.45
CA GLU A 193 -3.47 4.01 -16.53
C GLU A 193 -4.23 4.46 -15.29
N TYR A 194 -3.59 4.42 -14.12
CA TYR A 194 -4.22 4.85 -12.87
C TYR A 194 -4.26 6.38 -12.71
N MET A 195 -3.38 7.11 -13.41
CA MET A 195 -3.31 8.58 -13.35
C MET A 195 -4.31 9.27 -14.29
N HIS A 196 -4.91 8.54 -15.20
CA HIS A 196 -5.91 9.05 -16.17
C HIS A 196 -7.31 8.56 -15.85
#